data_3bdebd08bad6f944bfddc932d6aed8ba
#
_entry.id   3bdebd08bad6f944bfddc932d6aed8ba
#
_cell.length_a   1.000
_cell.length_b   1.000
_cell.length_c   1.000
_cell.angle_alpha   90.00
_cell.angle_beta   90.00
_cell.angle_gamma   90.00
#
_symmetry.space_group_name_H-M   'P 1'
#
loop_
_entity.id
_entity.type
_entity.pdbx_description
1 polymer ?
#
loop_
_entity_poly.entity_id
_entity_poly.type
_entity_poly.pdbx_seq_one_letter_code
_entity_poly.pdbx_strand_id
1 'polypeptide(L)'
;MTFTTQPALSKWLKELEDSVGAPLFERHARGLKPTSQGHMLLGHARRVLSEMDRAQQNLAAMQEGSSYRVAIGTSPASAPNLVPAAIIQFLRLHPNAQVELQENTMNVLLERLEQGQLDLVVGRFDNFAPRHSLCSELLYEETMRVISRPGHPLTSQPSLDWEALHAFDWIMWPVGTPIRSKLDITLTNAGQRPLPYRVESSSLIANLWLLQLSDMLSIASDRVADHFTQRGLIVPLEFELDALGTLGMCWRKGTESDQGIADLLDSLRYASANQIEFPDTR
;
A
#
# COMPACT_ATOMS: atom_id res chain seq x y z
N MET A 1 7.12 16.84 24.71
CA MET A 1 6.02 16.94 25.69
C MET A 1 5.74 18.39 25.94
N THR A 2 4.56 18.88 25.58
CA THR A 2 4.16 20.27 25.82
C THR A 2 3.70 20.42 27.28
N PHE A 3 4.39 21.22 28.06
CA PHE A 3 4.04 21.56 29.45
C PHE A 3 2.85 22.56 29.52
N THR A 4 1.79 22.27 28.77
CA THR A 4 0.62 23.17 28.69
C THR A 4 -0.43 22.73 29.68
N THR A 5 -0.93 23.62 30.53
CA THR A 5 -1.97 23.30 31.52
C THR A 5 -3.33 23.15 30.82
N GLN A 6 -4.23 22.31 31.38
CA GLN A 6 -5.58 22.12 30.84
C GLN A 6 -6.39 23.44 30.66
N PRO A 7 -6.31 24.43 31.57
CA PRO A 7 -6.96 25.72 31.36
C PRO A 7 -6.42 26.50 30.15
N ALA A 8 -5.10 26.45 29.91
CA ALA A 8 -4.49 27.13 28.77
C ALA A 8 -4.93 26.49 27.43
N LEU A 9 -4.97 25.16 27.37
CA LEU A 9 -5.48 24.45 26.19
C LEU A 9 -6.95 24.77 25.91
N SER A 10 -7.79 24.84 26.93
CA SER A 10 -9.21 25.20 26.78
C SER A 10 -9.39 26.63 26.29
N LYS A 11 -8.55 27.56 26.73
CA LYS A 11 -8.55 28.95 26.26
C LYS A 11 -8.15 29.04 24.79
N TRP A 12 -7.03 28.40 24.41
CA TRP A 12 -6.57 28.40 23.01
C TRP A 12 -7.57 27.74 22.07
N LEU A 13 -8.22 26.64 22.50
CA LEU A 13 -9.25 26.03 21.69
C LEU A 13 -10.43 26.97 21.45
N LYS A 14 -10.88 27.69 22.48
CA LYS A 14 -11.96 28.67 22.35
C LYS A 14 -11.56 29.83 21.40
N GLU A 15 -10.36 30.38 21.56
CA GLU A 15 -9.83 31.42 20.68
C GLU A 15 -9.74 30.97 19.22
N LEU A 16 -9.38 29.69 18.98
CA LEU A 16 -9.35 29.09 17.64
C LEU A 16 -10.78 28.93 17.08
N GLU A 17 -11.73 28.44 17.87
CA GLU A 17 -13.14 28.29 17.45
C GLU A 17 -13.77 29.66 17.15
N ASP A 18 -13.48 30.67 17.98
CA ASP A 18 -13.93 32.05 17.75
C ASP A 18 -13.33 32.63 16.46
N SER A 19 -12.05 32.34 16.16
CA SER A 19 -11.36 32.78 14.94
C SER A 19 -11.90 32.10 13.67
N VAL A 20 -12.25 30.83 13.77
CA VAL A 20 -12.80 30.03 12.64
C VAL A 20 -14.30 30.28 12.47
N GLY A 21 -14.98 30.75 13.51
CA GLY A 21 -16.43 30.99 13.52
C GLY A 21 -17.27 29.74 13.57
N ALA A 22 -16.69 28.59 14.02
CA ALA A 22 -17.38 27.34 14.13
C ALA A 22 -16.83 26.48 15.28
N PRO A 23 -17.68 25.66 15.94
CA PRO A 23 -17.20 24.69 16.94
C PRO A 23 -16.38 23.60 16.26
N LEU A 24 -15.18 23.38 16.78
CA LEU A 24 -14.25 22.38 16.25
C LEU A 24 -14.28 21.07 17.05
N PHE A 25 -14.75 21.13 18.32
CA PHE A 25 -14.86 19.95 19.18
C PHE A 25 -16.18 19.92 19.94
N GLU A 26 -16.70 18.72 20.13
CA GLU A 26 -17.84 18.44 20.98
C GLU A 26 -17.40 17.73 22.27
N ARG A 27 -18.06 18.08 23.39
CA ARG A 27 -17.81 17.43 24.68
C ARG A 27 -18.68 16.18 24.80
N HIS A 28 -18.04 15.05 25.03
CA HIS A 28 -18.68 13.78 25.33
C HIS A 28 -18.26 13.27 26.72
N ALA A 29 -19.00 12.32 27.28
CA ALA A 29 -18.69 11.71 28.57
C ALA A 29 -17.25 11.11 28.67
N ARG A 30 -16.64 10.79 27.53
CA ARG A 30 -15.29 10.21 27.42
C ARG A 30 -14.23 11.20 26.91
N GLY A 31 -14.52 12.51 26.86
CA GLY A 31 -13.59 13.54 26.41
C GLY A 31 -14.10 14.38 25.22
N LEU A 32 -13.17 15.05 24.54
CA LEU A 32 -13.45 15.87 23.36
C LEU A 32 -13.38 15.01 22.10
N LYS A 33 -14.34 15.20 21.19
CA LYS A 33 -14.31 14.62 19.84
C LYS A 33 -14.37 15.74 18.82
N PRO A 34 -13.60 15.67 17.71
CA PRO A 34 -13.68 16.64 16.64
C PRO A 34 -15.08 16.65 15.99
N THR A 35 -15.60 17.82 15.67
CA THR A 35 -16.75 18.01 14.78
C THR A 35 -16.32 17.74 13.32
N SER A 36 -17.27 17.80 12.37
CA SER A 36 -16.93 17.73 10.93
C SER A 36 -15.98 18.85 10.50
N GLN A 37 -16.19 20.07 11.02
CA GLN A 37 -15.31 21.22 10.82
C GLN A 37 -13.94 21.00 11.49
N GLY A 38 -13.93 20.42 12.69
CA GLY A 38 -12.72 20.03 13.41
C GLY A 38 -11.89 19.00 12.64
N HIS A 39 -12.52 17.97 12.08
CA HIS A 39 -11.84 16.99 11.22
C HIS A 39 -11.24 17.63 9.97
N MET A 40 -12.00 18.53 9.31
CA MET A 40 -11.52 19.25 8.13
C MET A 40 -10.30 20.13 8.47
N LEU A 41 -10.38 20.95 9.51
CA LEU A 41 -9.28 21.82 9.94
C LEU A 41 -8.06 21.02 10.39
N LEU A 42 -8.25 19.92 11.13
CA LEU A 42 -7.17 19.02 11.55
C LEU A 42 -6.43 18.43 10.35
N GLY A 43 -7.15 18.05 9.29
CA GLY A 43 -6.54 17.56 8.04
C GLY A 43 -5.66 18.65 7.38
N HIS A 44 -6.14 19.90 7.33
CA HIS A 44 -5.35 21.03 6.82
C HIS A 44 -4.13 21.34 7.70
N ALA A 45 -4.32 21.39 9.02
CA ALA A 45 -3.23 21.69 9.95
C ALA A 45 -2.11 20.64 9.90
N ARG A 46 -2.47 19.34 9.82
CA ARG A 46 -1.50 18.26 9.64
C ARG A 46 -0.70 18.41 8.37
N ARG A 47 -1.35 18.78 7.25
CA ARG A 47 -0.65 19.03 5.98
C ARG A 47 0.35 20.17 6.08
N VAL A 48 -0.05 21.30 6.68
CA VAL A 48 0.85 22.46 6.86
C VAL A 48 2.07 22.06 7.69
N LEU A 49 1.87 21.36 8.80
CA LEU A 49 2.96 20.89 9.66
C LEU A 49 3.86 19.89 8.90
N SER A 50 3.28 18.95 8.18
CA SER A 50 4.04 17.98 7.38
C SER A 50 4.87 18.66 6.28
N GLU A 51 4.33 19.69 5.59
CA GLU A 51 5.09 20.44 4.60
C GLU A 51 6.22 21.28 5.23
N MET A 52 6.02 21.81 6.43
CA MET A 52 7.10 22.50 7.18
C MET A 52 8.20 21.54 7.60
N ASP A 53 7.84 20.37 8.16
CA ASP A 53 8.80 19.32 8.54
C ASP A 53 9.59 18.85 7.31
N ARG A 54 8.90 18.69 6.18
CA ARG A 54 9.50 18.31 4.91
C ARG A 54 10.48 19.37 4.38
N ALA A 55 10.09 20.64 4.43
CA ALA A 55 10.98 21.74 4.04
C ALA A 55 12.26 21.75 4.90
N GLN A 56 12.15 21.54 6.22
CA GLN A 56 13.29 21.41 7.11
C GLN A 56 14.18 20.21 6.75
N GLN A 57 13.58 19.05 6.47
CA GLN A 57 14.31 17.85 6.08
C GLN A 57 15.02 18.03 4.74
N ASN A 58 14.37 18.66 3.76
CA ASN A 58 14.98 18.95 2.46
C ASN A 58 16.16 19.92 2.60
N LEU A 59 16.03 20.96 3.42
CA LEU A 59 17.15 21.88 3.70
C LEU A 59 18.32 21.17 4.39
N ALA A 60 18.05 20.28 5.35
CA ALA A 60 19.08 19.48 5.99
C ALA A 60 19.77 18.55 4.99
N ALA A 61 19.00 17.85 4.15
CA ALA A 61 19.51 16.96 3.12
C ALA A 61 20.40 17.72 2.10
N MET A 62 20.00 18.92 1.69
CA MET A 62 20.83 19.79 0.82
C MET A 62 22.14 20.19 1.46
N GLN A 63 22.16 20.45 2.77
CA GLN A 63 23.40 20.75 3.53
C GLN A 63 24.34 19.54 3.58
N GLU A 64 23.81 18.33 3.57
CA GLU A 64 24.54 17.06 3.53
C GLU A 64 24.91 16.63 2.09
N GLY A 65 24.58 17.44 1.08
CA GLY A 65 24.87 17.16 -0.33
C GLY A 65 23.85 16.25 -1.02
N SER A 66 22.71 15.99 -0.39
CA SER A 66 21.59 15.25 -1.01
C SER A 66 20.83 16.16 -1.99
N SER A 67 20.49 15.60 -3.17
CA SER A 67 19.73 16.34 -4.18
C SER A 67 18.22 16.33 -3.94
N TYR A 68 17.68 15.20 -3.47
CA TYR A 68 16.25 14.99 -3.25
C TYR A 68 16.01 14.09 -2.05
N ARG A 69 14.89 14.29 -1.36
CA ARG A 69 14.32 13.35 -0.42
C ARG A 69 12.87 13.08 -0.81
N VAL A 70 12.53 11.80 -1.02
CA VAL A 70 11.19 11.37 -1.41
C VAL A 70 10.71 10.23 -0.51
N ALA A 71 9.42 10.26 -0.13
CA ALA A 71 8.80 9.25 0.71
C ALA A 71 7.74 8.48 -0.08
N ILE A 72 7.95 7.18 -0.24
CA ILE A 72 7.08 6.27 -1.00
C ILE A 72 6.33 5.34 -0.06
N GLY A 73 5.01 5.28 -0.21
CA GLY A 73 4.18 4.23 0.35
C GLY A 73 4.00 3.09 -0.65
N THR A 74 4.12 1.85 -0.21
CA THR A 74 3.89 0.67 -1.06
C THR A 74 2.95 -0.31 -0.38
N SER A 75 2.07 -0.94 -1.17
CA SER A 75 1.31 -2.09 -0.70
C SER A 75 2.13 -3.38 -0.86
N PRO A 76 1.82 -4.47 -0.12
CA PRO A 76 2.51 -5.75 -0.29
C PRO A 76 2.52 -6.30 -1.72
N ALA A 77 1.58 -5.85 -2.57
CA ALA A 77 1.50 -6.27 -3.97
C ALA A 77 2.61 -5.69 -4.86
N SER A 78 3.08 -4.48 -4.55
CA SER A 78 4.08 -3.75 -5.34
C SER A 78 5.46 -3.73 -4.72
N ALA A 79 5.56 -4.13 -3.43
CA ALA A 79 6.81 -4.16 -2.69
C ALA A 79 7.88 -5.13 -3.23
N PRO A 80 7.56 -6.33 -3.77
CA PRO A 80 8.59 -7.30 -4.15
C PRO A 80 9.36 -6.96 -5.41
N ASN A 81 8.79 -6.26 -6.37
CA ASN A 81 9.41 -6.06 -7.68
C ASN A 81 9.35 -4.62 -8.21
N LEU A 82 8.16 -4.08 -8.44
CA LEU A 82 7.98 -2.78 -9.11
C LEU A 82 8.65 -1.62 -8.36
N VAL A 83 8.35 -1.47 -7.08
CA VAL A 83 8.83 -0.32 -6.29
C VAL A 83 10.33 -0.36 -6.08
N PRO A 84 10.96 -1.48 -5.70
CA PRO A 84 12.43 -1.57 -5.62
C PRO A 84 13.12 -1.27 -6.95
N ALA A 85 12.60 -1.77 -8.06
CA ALA A 85 13.17 -1.51 -9.38
C ALA A 85 13.12 -0.01 -9.75
N ALA A 86 11.97 0.64 -9.48
CA ALA A 86 11.82 2.08 -9.70
C ALA A 86 12.74 2.91 -8.79
N ILE A 87 12.90 2.53 -7.52
CA ILE A 87 13.82 3.20 -6.58
C ILE A 87 15.26 3.09 -7.09
N ILE A 88 15.70 1.92 -7.52
CA ILE A 88 17.06 1.75 -8.06
C ILE A 88 17.25 2.58 -9.33
N GLN A 89 16.27 2.65 -10.21
CA GLN A 89 16.32 3.51 -11.39
C GLN A 89 16.40 4.99 -11.01
N PHE A 90 15.59 5.45 -10.06
CA PHE A 90 15.62 6.80 -9.54
C PHE A 90 16.97 7.16 -8.91
N LEU A 91 17.55 6.29 -8.09
CA LEU A 91 18.84 6.50 -7.44
C LEU A 91 20.02 6.49 -8.44
N ARG A 92 19.88 5.82 -9.59
CA ARG A 92 20.87 5.91 -10.68
C ARG A 92 20.85 7.28 -11.34
N LEU A 93 19.68 7.89 -11.48
CA LEU A 93 19.53 9.26 -12.01
C LEU A 93 19.95 10.31 -10.98
N HIS A 94 19.72 10.03 -9.70
CA HIS A 94 19.99 10.92 -8.57
C HIS A 94 20.84 10.22 -7.49
N PRO A 95 22.17 10.07 -7.70
CA PRO A 95 23.03 9.29 -6.80
C PRO A 95 23.04 9.78 -5.34
N ASN A 96 22.74 11.06 -5.12
CA ASN A 96 22.70 11.65 -3.78
C ASN A 96 21.27 11.81 -3.22
N ALA A 97 20.26 11.20 -3.86
CA ALA A 97 18.89 11.24 -3.36
C ALA A 97 18.70 10.27 -2.18
N GLN A 98 17.76 10.62 -1.32
CA GLN A 98 17.31 9.77 -0.22
C GLN A 98 15.87 9.32 -0.49
N VAL A 99 15.60 8.03 -0.33
CA VAL A 99 14.26 7.45 -0.49
C VAL A 99 13.84 6.80 0.82
N GLU A 100 12.72 7.28 1.36
CA GLU A 100 12.03 6.62 2.47
C GLU A 100 10.95 5.70 1.90
N LEU A 101 10.99 4.40 2.25
CA LEU A 101 10.02 3.41 1.80
C LEU A 101 9.21 2.90 2.98
N GLN A 102 7.88 3.03 2.89
CA GLN A 102 6.96 2.55 3.90
C GLN A 102 5.99 1.53 3.30
N GLU A 103 5.96 0.30 3.83
CA GLU A 103 4.96 -0.70 3.48
C GLU A 103 3.79 -0.68 4.46
N ASN A 104 2.56 -0.60 3.92
CA ASN A 104 1.33 -0.65 4.72
C ASN A 104 0.11 -1.02 3.86
N THR A 105 -1.07 -1.11 4.49
CA THR A 105 -2.34 -1.22 3.77
C THR A 105 -2.70 0.08 3.06
N MET A 106 -3.42 -0.02 1.95
CA MET A 106 -3.77 1.15 1.12
C MET A 106 -4.51 2.25 1.88
N ASN A 107 -5.41 1.89 2.81
CA ASN A 107 -6.14 2.88 3.62
C ASN A 107 -5.19 3.77 4.42
N VAL A 108 -4.20 3.17 5.09
CA VAL A 108 -3.18 3.89 5.87
C VAL A 108 -2.29 4.72 4.96
N LEU A 109 -1.86 4.16 3.83
CA LEU A 109 -0.99 4.84 2.88
C LEU A 109 -1.68 6.07 2.26
N LEU A 110 -2.94 5.95 1.83
CA LEU A 110 -3.69 7.06 1.27
C LEU A 110 -3.96 8.16 2.30
N GLU A 111 -4.22 7.81 3.55
CA GLU A 111 -4.34 8.81 4.62
C GLU A 111 -3.02 9.56 4.82
N ARG A 112 -1.88 8.87 4.88
CA ARG A 112 -0.56 9.48 5.01
C ARG A 112 -0.20 10.35 3.80
N LEU A 113 -0.57 9.93 2.60
CA LEU A 113 -0.40 10.71 1.37
C LEU A 113 -1.18 12.03 1.44
N GLU A 114 -2.45 11.99 1.85
CA GLU A 114 -3.28 13.19 2.01
C GLU A 114 -2.76 14.13 3.10
N GLN A 115 -2.15 13.57 4.16
CA GLN A 115 -1.53 14.33 5.24
C GLN A 115 -0.15 14.89 4.87
N GLY A 116 0.39 14.59 3.67
CA GLY A 116 1.71 15.03 3.24
C GLY A 116 2.88 14.27 3.86
N GLN A 117 2.62 13.15 4.55
CA GLN A 117 3.66 12.29 5.12
C GLN A 117 4.31 11.37 4.08
N LEU A 118 3.63 11.14 2.96
CA LEU A 118 4.13 10.44 1.79
C LEU A 118 4.01 11.35 0.57
N ASP A 119 4.86 11.15 -0.41
CA ASP A 119 4.85 11.83 -1.69
C ASP A 119 4.09 11.08 -2.74
N LEU A 120 4.22 9.76 -2.68
CA LEU A 120 3.70 8.83 -3.65
C LEU A 120 3.25 7.55 -2.95
N VAL A 121 2.19 6.93 -3.46
CA VAL A 121 1.72 5.62 -3.03
C VAL A 121 1.58 4.72 -4.25
N VAL A 122 2.10 3.49 -4.16
CA VAL A 122 1.98 2.45 -5.20
C VAL A 122 1.24 1.26 -4.63
N GLY A 123 0.19 0.81 -5.32
CA GLY A 123 -0.60 -0.32 -4.86
C GLY A 123 -1.86 -0.53 -5.68
N ARG A 124 -2.78 -1.35 -5.15
CA ARG A 124 -4.06 -1.64 -5.78
C ARG A 124 -5.12 -0.63 -5.39
N PHE A 125 -5.78 -0.06 -6.41
CA PHE A 125 -6.81 0.98 -6.23
C PHE A 125 -8.24 0.49 -6.51
N ASP A 126 -8.45 -0.78 -6.80
CA ASP A 126 -9.74 -1.35 -7.23
C ASP A 126 -10.93 -1.01 -6.31
N ASN A 127 -10.69 -0.87 -5.02
CA ASN A 127 -11.73 -0.63 -4.01
C ASN A 127 -11.73 0.82 -3.47
N PHE A 128 -10.99 1.73 -4.10
CA PHE A 128 -10.86 3.09 -3.59
C PHE A 128 -11.59 4.09 -4.46
N ALA A 129 -12.46 4.88 -3.82
CA ALA A 129 -13.13 5.99 -4.50
C ALA A 129 -12.12 7.07 -4.89
N PRO A 130 -12.28 7.70 -6.05
CA PRO A 130 -11.47 8.85 -6.45
C PRO A 130 -11.51 9.95 -5.38
N ARG A 131 -10.35 10.51 -5.06
CA ARG A 131 -10.21 11.61 -4.10
C ARG A 131 -9.81 12.87 -4.84
N HIS A 132 -10.55 13.97 -4.65
CA HIS A 132 -10.33 15.22 -5.40
C HIS A 132 -8.95 15.84 -5.19
N SER A 133 -8.29 15.54 -4.06
CA SER A 133 -6.95 16.02 -3.70
C SER A 133 -5.82 15.19 -4.31
N LEU A 134 -6.14 14.05 -4.91
CA LEU A 134 -5.15 13.10 -5.40
C LEU A 134 -5.25 12.95 -6.92
N CYS A 135 -4.11 12.72 -7.55
CA CYS A 135 -3.97 12.20 -8.90
C CYS A 135 -3.66 10.70 -8.80
N SER A 136 -4.12 9.94 -9.77
CA SER A 136 -3.80 8.51 -9.87
C SER A 136 -3.56 8.12 -11.32
N GLU A 137 -2.69 7.13 -11.50
CA GLU A 137 -2.36 6.57 -12.81
C GLU A 137 -2.30 5.05 -12.68
N LEU A 138 -2.94 4.38 -13.64
CA LEU A 138 -2.86 2.93 -13.77
C LEU A 138 -1.50 2.55 -14.38
N LEU A 139 -0.80 1.63 -13.75
CA LEU A 139 0.48 1.12 -14.25
C LEU A 139 0.30 -0.18 -15.05
N TYR A 140 -0.47 -1.14 -14.52
CA TYR A 140 -0.81 -2.38 -15.22
C TYR A 140 -2.00 -3.10 -14.60
N GLU A 141 -2.56 -4.02 -15.36
CA GLU A 141 -3.50 -5.02 -14.87
C GLU A 141 -2.76 -6.32 -14.53
N GLU A 142 -3.28 -7.06 -13.56
CA GLU A 142 -2.72 -8.33 -13.11
C GLU A 142 -3.83 -9.34 -12.82
N THR A 143 -3.55 -10.62 -13.00
CA THR A 143 -4.44 -11.71 -12.62
C THR A 143 -4.09 -12.23 -11.24
N MET A 144 -5.04 -12.92 -10.59
CA MET A 144 -4.81 -13.57 -9.30
C MET A 144 -4.60 -15.07 -9.51
N ARG A 145 -3.65 -15.63 -8.77
CA ARG A 145 -3.35 -17.06 -8.79
C ARG A 145 -3.44 -17.66 -7.39
N VAL A 146 -3.92 -18.88 -7.29
CA VAL A 146 -3.77 -19.68 -6.09
C VAL A 146 -2.32 -20.13 -6.02
N ILE A 147 -1.71 -19.96 -4.86
CA ILE A 147 -0.31 -20.31 -4.62
C ILE A 147 -0.17 -21.30 -3.46
N SER A 148 0.84 -22.16 -3.56
CA SER A 148 1.20 -23.16 -2.57
C SER A 148 2.72 -23.28 -2.42
N ARG A 149 3.20 -24.10 -1.48
CA ARG A 149 4.61 -24.50 -1.43
C ARG A 149 4.99 -25.39 -2.63
N PRO A 150 6.28 -25.48 -3.01
CA PRO A 150 6.75 -26.53 -3.91
C PRO A 150 6.44 -27.94 -3.35
N GLY A 151 6.02 -28.84 -4.22
CA GLY A 151 5.66 -30.22 -3.84
C GLY A 151 4.38 -30.35 -3.01
N HIS A 152 3.50 -29.34 -3.06
CA HIS A 152 2.17 -29.44 -2.47
C HIS A 152 1.34 -30.54 -3.19
N PRO A 153 0.47 -31.31 -2.49
CA PRO A 153 -0.30 -32.41 -3.11
C PRO A 153 -1.09 -32.00 -4.36
N LEU A 154 -1.62 -30.77 -4.39
CA LEU A 154 -2.39 -30.26 -5.54
C LEU A 154 -1.55 -29.98 -6.79
N THR A 155 -0.23 -29.84 -6.69
CA THR A 155 0.65 -29.60 -7.86
C THR A 155 0.77 -30.82 -8.78
N SER A 156 0.39 -32.01 -8.30
CA SER A 156 0.41 -33.27 -9.07
C SER A 156 -0.95 -33.65 -9.63
N GLN A 157 -2.00 -32.88 -9.37
CA GLN A 157 -3.34 -33.17 -9.85
C GLN A 157 -3.53 -32.61 -11.27
N PRO A 158 -4.09 -33.39 -12.20
CA PRO A 158 -4.22 -32.98 -13.61
C PRO A 158 -5.29 -31.89 -13.84
N SER A 159 -6.22 -31.75 -12.91
CA SER A 159 -7.24 -30.70 -12.91
C SER A 159 -7.66 -30.38 -11.48
N LEU A 160 -7.88 -29.11 -11.20
CA LEU A 160 -8.32 -28.64 -9.90
C LEU A 160 -9.72 -28.04 -10.01
N ASP A 161 -10.53 -28.30 -9.00
CA ASP A 161 -11.83 -27.69 -8.81
C ASP A 161 -11.92 -27.03 -7.42
N TRP A 162 -13.05 -26.38 -7.14
CA TRP A 162 -13.28 -25.74 -5.85
C TRP A 162 -13.29 -26.74 -4.69
N GLU A 163 -13.72 -27.99 -4.91
CA GLU A 163 -13.76 -29.02 -3.86
C GLU A 163 -12.33 -29.37 -3.42
N ALA A 164 -11.41 -29.54 -4.37
CA ALA A 164 -9.99 -29.76 -4.08
C ALA A 164 -9.38 -28.60 -3.27
N LEU A 165 -9.73 -27.35 -3.60
CA LEU A 165 -9.26 -26.18 -2.87
C LEU A 165 -9.87 -26.06 -1.48
N HIS A 166 -11.12 -26.48 -1.29
CA HIS A 166 -11.80 -26.52 0.01
C HIS A 166 -11.27 -27.59 0.97
N ALA A 167 -10.51 -28.56 0.45
CA ALA A 167 -9.91 -29.60 1.28
C ALA A 167 -8.70 -29.11 2.11
N PHE A 168 -8.18 -27.92 1.80
CA PHE A 168 -7.01 -27.35 2.47
C PHE A 168 -7.35 -26.08 3.23
N ASP A 169 -6.59 -25.81 4.30
CA ASP A 169 -6.65 -24.56 5.04
C ASP A 169 -6.00 -23.42 4.24
N TRP A 170 -6.45 -22.20 4.47
CA TRP A 170 -5.98 -21.03 3.74
C TRP A 170 -5.31 -20.00 4.66
N ILE A 171 -4.33 -19.30 4.10
CA ILE A 171 -3.81 -18.02 4.60
C ILE A 171 -4.55 -16.93 3.84
N MET A 172 -5.38 -16.21 4.54
CA MET A 172 -6.27 -15.21 3.93
C MET A 172 -5.74 -13.79 4.16
N TRP A 173 -5.92 -12.94 3.16
CA TRP A 173 -5.69 -11.50 3.31
C TRP A 173 -6.80 -10.87 4.14
N PRO A 174 -6.53 -9.79 4.91
CA PRO A 174 -7.54 -9.14 5.75
C PRO A 174 -8.73 -8.64 4.95
N VAL A 175 -9.90 -8.68 5.59
CA VAL A 175 -11.13 -8.13 5.03
C VAL A 175 -10.95 -6.65 4.69
N GLY A 176 -11.47 -6.22 3.53
CA GLY A 176 -11.34 -4.85 3.02
C GLY A 176 -10.07 -4.61 2.21
N THR A 177 -9.14 -5.56 2.12
CA THR A 177 -8.05 -5.47 1.16
C THR A 177 -8.55 -5.79 -0.27
N PRO A 178 -8.02 -5.12 -1.32
CA PRO A 178 -8.45 -5.37 -2.70
C PRO A 178 -8.36 -6.84 -3.12
N ILE A 179 -7.27 -7.51 -2.79
CA ILE A 179 -7.05 -8.93 -3.12
C ILE A 179 -8.09 -9.83 -2.44
N ARG A 180 -8.46 -9.56 -1.16
CA ARG A 180 -9.50 -10.31 -0.46
C ARG A 180 -10.87 -10.07 -1.09
N SER A 181 -11.22 -8.85 -1.39
CA SER A 181 -12.49 -8.50 -2.01
C SER A 181 -12.66 -9.16 -3.38
N LYS A 182 -11.59 -9.23 -4.19
CA LYS A 182 -11.61 -9.94 -5.47
C LYS A 182 -11.90 -11.43 -5.30
N LEU A 183 -11.23 -12.10 -4.36
CA LEU A 183 -11.47 -13.52 -4.07
C LEU A 183 -12.91 -13.75 -3.59
N ASP A 184 -13.41 -12.92 -2.68
CA ASP A 184 -14.77 -13.06 -2.15
C ASP A 184 -15.83 -12.87 -3.25
N ILE A 185 -15.61 -11.96 -4.20
CA ILE A 185 -16.47 -11.77 -5.38
C ILE A 185 -16.39 -13.00 -6.30
N THR A 186 -15.20 -13.52 -6.59
CA THR A 186 -15.01 -14.72 -7.41
C THR A 186 -15.71 -15.93 -6.82
N LEU A 187 -15.59 -16.17 -5.51
CA LEU A 187 -16.31 -17.23 -4.81
C LEU A 187 -17.83 -17.06 -4.92
N THR A 188 -18.32 -15.83 -4.72
CA THR A 188 -19.75 -15.53 -4.82
C THR A 188 -20.29 -15.79 -6.23
N ASN A 189 -19.58 -15.32 -7.25
CA ASN A 189 -19.96 -15.51 -8.66
C ASN A 189 -19.93 -16.99 -9.06
N ALA A 190 -19.01 -17.78 -8.51
CA ALA A 190 -18.91 -19.21 -8.72
C ALA A 190 -19.90 -20.03 -7.85
N GLY A 191 -20.74 -19.38 -7.04
CA GLY A 191 -21.68 -20.05 -6.14
C GLY A 191 -20.99 -20.86 -5.05
N GLN A 192 -19.78 -20.50 -4.68
CA GLN A 192 -18.97 -21.23 -3.71
C GLN A 192 -19.14 -20.68 -2.29
N ARG A 193 -19.04 -21.57 -1.30
CA ARG A 193 -18.94 -21.17 0.10
C ARG A 193 -17.58 -20.49 0.37
N PRO A 194 -17.45 -19.71 1.46
CA PRO A 194 -16.16 -19.17 1.87
C PRO A 194 -15.12 -20.28 2.08
N LEU A 195 -13.87 -20.01 1.69
CA LEU A 195 -12.76 -20.93 1.88
C LEU A 195 -12.41 -21.07 3.37
N PRO A 196 -12.05 -22.28 3.86
CA PRO A 196 -11.62 -22.47 5.23
C PRO A 196 -10.26 -21.82 5.45
N TYR A 197 -10.14 -20.87 6.37
CA TYR A 197 -8.85 -20.26 6.68
C TYR A 197 -8.52 -20.36 8.18
N ARG A 198 -7.24 -20.54 8.46
CA ARG A 198 -6.69 -20.62 9.83
C ARG A 198 -5.84 -19.40 10.18
N VAL A 199 -5.37 -18.69 9.16
CA VAL A 199 -4.52 -17.51 9.32
C VAL A 199 -5.10 -16.37 8.50
N GLU A 200 -5.20 -15.19 9.11
CA GLU A 200 -5.43 -13.92 8.42
C GLU A 200 -4.19 -13.03 8.60
N SER A 201 -3.57 -12.61 7.49
CA SER A 201 -2.32 -11.87 7.53
C SER A 201 -2.17 -10.92 6.33
N SER A 202 -1.67 -9.71 6.59
CA SER A 202 -1.27 -8.74 5.55
C SER A 202 0.22 -8.81 5.21
N SER A 203 1.01 -9.63 5.91
CA SER A 203 2.45 -9.74 5.69
C SER A 203 2.76 -10.76 4.62
N LEU A 204 3.20 -10.28 3.45
CA LEU A 204 3.62 -11.17 2.36
C LEU A 204 4.74 -12.12 2.78
N ILE A 205 5.74 -11.62 3.52
CA ILE A 205 6.86 -12.43 3.99
C ILE A 205 6.39 -13.53 4.95
N ALA A 206 5.53 -13.20 5.92
CA ALA A 206 4.97 -14.21 6.83
C ALA A 206 4.16 -15.26 6.06
N ASN A 207 3.36 -14.84 5.07
CA ASN A 207 2.57 -15.75 4.24
C ASN A 207 3.45 -16.71 3.44
N LEU A 208 4.56 -16.23 2.87
CA LEU A 208 5.53 -17.09 2.18
C LEU A 208 6.12 -18.18 3.10
N TRP A 209 6.50 -17.82 4.32
CA TRP A 209 7.03 -18.80 5.28
C TRP A 209 5.96 -19.76 5.79
N LEU A 210 4.72 -19.30 6.01
CA LEU A 210 3.61 -20.18 6.36
C LEU A 210 3.31 -21.20 5.26
N LEU A 211 3.33 -20.77 3.99
CA LEU A 211 3.21 -21.69 2.85
C LEU A 211 4.34 -22.72 2.86
N GLN A 212 5.60 -22.30 3.04
CA GLN A 212 6.75 -23.22 3.06
C GLN A 212 6.65 -24.30 4.16
N LEU A 213 6.03 -23.99 5.28
CA LEU A 213 5.96 -24.82 6.48
C LEU A 213 4.66 -25.65 6.58
N SER A 214 3.74 -25.53 5.60
CA SER A 214 2.42 -26.19 5.69
C SER A 214 1.85 -26.50 4.31
N ASP A 215 0.72 -27.22 4.29
CA ASP A 215 -0.10 -27.43 3.10
C ASP A 215 -1.23 -26.38 2.99
N MET A 216 -1.05 -25.20 3.56
CA MET A 216 -1.99 -24.11 3.38
C MET A 216 -1.88 -23.54 1.96
N LEU A 217 -2.97 -22.96 1.50
CA LEU A 217 -3.06 -22.23 0.24
C LEU A 217 -3.17 -20.74 0.52
N SER A 218 -2.82 -19.92 -0.46
CA SER A 218 -3.06 -18.48 -0.45
C SER A 218 -3.29 -17.98 -1.88
N ILE A 219 -3.51 -16.67 -2.02
CA ILE A 219 -3.55 -16.01 -3.33
C ILE A 219 -2.49 -14.93 -3.43
N ALA A 220 -1.97 -14.78 -4.63
CA ALA A 220 -1.09 -13.67 -5.01
C ALA A 220 -1.42 -13.22 -6.43
N SER A 221 -0.97 -12.03 -6.84
CA SER A 221 -0.98 -11.70 -8.26
C SER A 221 0.01 -12.55 -9.04
N ASP A 222 -0.23 -12.69 -10.33
CA ASP A 222 0.67 -13.38 -11.28
C ASP A 222 2.11 -12.86 -11.14
N ARG A 223 2.33 -11.55 -11.14
CA ARG A 223 3.66 -10.94 -11.01
C ARG A 223 4.35 -11.29 -9.68
N VAL A 224 3.62 -11.29 -8.58
CA VAL A 224 4.15 -11.69 -7.26
C VAL A 224 4.41 -13.21 -7.25
N ALA A 225 3.49 -13.99 -7.81
CA ALA A 225 3.65 -15.43 -7.91
C ALA A 225 4.87 -15.81 -8.75
N ASP A 226 5.02 -15.22 -9.94
CA ASP A 226 6.17 -15.47 -10.82
C ASP A 226 7.50 -15.09 -10.16
N HIS A 227 7.56 -13.93 -9.48
CA HIS A 227 8.75 -13.48 -8.77
C HIS A 227 9.25 -14.50 -7.73
N PHE A 228 8.36 -15.08 -6.95
CA PHE A 228 8.73 -16.04 -5.91
C PHE A 228 8.83 -17.49 -6.43
N THR A 229 8.15 -17.81 -7.54
CA THR A 229 8.30 -19.10 -8.23
C THR A 229 9.70 -19.25 -8.83
N GLN A 230 10.23 -18.21 -9.48
CA GLN A 230 11.61 -18.19 -10.01
C GLN A 230 12.67 -18.43 -8.91
N ARG A 231 12.34 -18.13 -7.66
CA ARG A 231 13.20 -18.36 -6.48
C ARG A 231 12.93 -19.68 -5.75
N GLY A 232 12.02 -20.51 -6.30
CA GLY A 232 11.68 -21.80 -5.71
C GLY A 232 10.93 -21.70 -4.38
N LEU A 233 10.33 -20.55 -4.06
CA LEU A 233 9.66 -20.35 -2.77
C LEU A 233 8.18 -20.75 -2.80
N ILE A 234 7.51 -20.62 -3.93
CA ILE A 234 6.12 -21.00 -4.12
C ILE A 234 5.90 -21.61 -5.50
N VAL A 235 4.73 -22.22 -5.69
CA VAL A 235 4.27 -22.69 -6.99
C VAL A 235 2.83 -22.23 -7.18
N PRO A 236 2.48 -21.56 -8.28
CA PRO A 236 1.11 -21.32 -8.64
C PRO A 236 0.44 -22.63 -9.03
N LEU A 237 -0.80 -22.82 -8.57
CA LEU A 237 -1.61 -23.97 -8.96
C LEU A 237 -2.30 -23.70 -10.32
N GLU A 238 -2.48 -24.76 -11.09
CA GLU A 238 -3.22 -24.74 -12.37
C GLU A 238 -4.74 -24.62 -12.11
N PHE A 239 -5.14 -23.48 -11.56
CA PHE A 239 -6.52 -23.13 -11.27
C PHE A 239 -6.78 -21.68 -11.64
N GLU A 240 -7.71 -21.46 -12.58
CA GLU A 240 -8.07 -20.12 -13.02
C GLU A 240 -9.00 -19.43 -12.02
N LEU A 241 -8.55 -18.32 -11.47
CA LEU A 241 -9.38 -17.39 -10.73
C LEU A 241 -9.80 -16.28 -11.70
N ASP A 242 -11.11 -16.14 -11.94
CA ASP A 242 -11.67 -14.99 -12.68
C ASP A 242 -11.60 -13.73 -11.80
N ALA A 243 -10.37 -13.28 -11.57
CA ALA A 243 -10.07 -12.14 -10.70
C ALA A 243 -8.97 -11.28 -11.32
N LEU A 244 -9.37 -10.15 -11.90
CA LEU A 244 -8.46 -9.12 -12.36
C LEU A 244 -8.24 -8.09 -11.27
N GLY A 245 -7.01 -7.66 -11.09
CA GLY A 245 -6.61 -6.56 -10.24
C GLY A 245 -5.92 -5.46 -11.03
N THR A 246 -5.94 -4.26 -10.51
CA THR A 246 -5.23 -3.12 -11.12
C THR A 246 -4.21 -2.58 -10.14
N LEU A 247 -2.96 -2.43 -10.59
CA LEU A 247 -1.92 -1.78 -9.84
C LEU A 247 -1.61 -0.43 -10.44
N GLY A 248 -1.52 0.57 -9.60
CA GLY A 248 -1.28 1.94 -10.01
C GLY A 248 -0.47 2.72 -8.99
N MET A 249 -0.30 3.99 -9.28
CA MET A 249 0.35 4.96 -8.42
C MET A 249 -0.57 6.16 -8.15
N CYS A 250 -0.37 6.81 -7.02
CA CYS A 250 -1.18 7.93 -6.58
C CYS A 250 -0.29 8.96 -5.88
N TRP A 251 -0.53 10.25 -6.15
CA TRP A 251 0.21 11.37 -5.57
C TRP A 251 -0.73 12.55 -5.31
N ARG A 252 -0.30 13.53 -4.53
CA ARG A 252 -1.10 14.74 -4.30
C ARG A 252 -1.08 15.63 -5.54
N LYS A 253 -2.25 16.15 -5.90
CA LYS A 253 -2.40 17.08 -7.02
C LYS A 253 -1.51 18.31 -6.84
N GLY A 254 -0.70 18.60 -7.86
CA GLY A 254 0.23 19.74 -7.89
C GLY A 254 1.64 19.42 -7.40
N THR A 255 1.88 18.23 -6.77
CA THR A 255 3.24 17.85 -6.37
C THR A 255 4.09 17.31 -7.51
N GLU A 256 3.49 17.00 -8.65
CA GLU A 256 4.16 16.64 -9.90
C GLU A 256 5.06 17.76 -10.47
N SER A 257 4.95 18.99 -9.98
CA SER A 257 5.86 20.09 -10.31
C SER A 257 7.21 20.00 -9.56
N ASP A 258 7.31 19.19 -8.50
CA ASP A 258 8.58 18.88 -7.85
C ASP A 258 9.34 17.88 -8.70
N GLN A 259 10.57 18.25 -9.11
CA GLN A 259 11.37 17.44 -10.04
C GLN A 259 11.68 16.06 -9.49
N GLY A 260 11.96 15.92 -8.20
CA GLY A 260 12.22 14.62 -7.56
C GLY A 260 11.01 13.69 -7.63
N ILE A 261 9.80 14.24 -7.42
CA ILE A 261 8.55 13.47 -7.54
C ILE A 261 8.30 13.10 -9.02
N ALA A 262 8.47 14.05 -9.95
CA ALA A 262 8.29 13.80 -11.37
C ALA A 262 9.21 12.66 -11.87
N ASP A 263 10.50 12.73 -11.54
CA ASP A 263 11.49 11.73 -11.94
C ASP A 263 11.23 10.35 -11.30
N LEU A 264 10.66 10.32 -10.09
CA LEU A 264 10.25 9.07 -9.45
C LEU A 264 9.00 8.48 -10.12
N LEU A 265 8.02 9.31 -10.51
CA LEU A 265 6.86 8.88 -11.30
C LEU A 265 7.32 8.26 -12.65
N ASP A 266 8.27 8.89 -13.33
CA ASP A 266 8.84 8.39 -14.58
C ASP A 266 9.63 7.08 -14.37
N SER A 267 10.33 6.96 -13.25
CA SER A 267 11.02 5.72 -12.87
C SER A 267 10.04 4.56 -12.64
N LEU A 268 8.85 4.83 -12.07
CA LEU A 268 7.78 3.85 -11.90
C LEU A 268 7.15 3.44 -13.23
N ARG A 269 6.90 4.40 -14.14
CA ARG A 269 6.42 4.14 -15.51
C ARG A 269 7.40 3.26 -16.26
N TYR A 270 8.69 3.60 -16.18
CA TYR A 270 9.76 2.82 -16.80
C TYR A 270 9.83 1.39 -16.25
N ALA A 271 9.83 1.23 -14.92
CA ALA A 271 9.87 -0.09 -14.27
C ALA A 271 8.63 -0.94 -14.59
N SER A 272 7.47 -0.31 -14.69
CA SER A 272 6.21 -0.96 -15.07
C SER A 272 6.23 -1.49 -16.50
N ALA A 273 6.76 -0.70 -17.45
CA ALA A 273 6.80 -1.03 -18.86
C ALA A 273 7.86 -2.09 -19.21
N ASN A 274 8.98 -2.11 -18.49
CA ASN A 274 10.14 -2.93 -18.86
C ASN A 274 10.26 -4.24 -18.10
N GLN A 275 9.32 -4.58 -17.19
CA GLN A 275 9.40 -5.77 -16.33
C GLN A 275 10.86 -6.07 -15.96
N ILE A 276 11.46 -5.23 -15.12
CA ILE A 276 12.89 -5.34 -14.80
C ILE A 276 13.12 -6.72 -14.20
N GLU A 277 13.71 -7.62 -14.98
CA GLU A 277 14.25 -8.88 -14.51
C GLU A 277 15.41 -8.56 -13.57
N PHE A 278 15.33 -9.03 -12.35
CA PHE A 278 16.48 -8.97 -11.45
C PHE A 278 17.57 -9.86 -12.04
N PRO A 279 18.83 -9.41 -12.02
CA PRO A 279 19.92 -10.23 -12.53
C PRO A 279 19.90 -11.59 -11.81
N ASP A 280 20.02 -12.67 -12.61
CA ASP A 280 20.16 -14.02 -12.09
C ASP A 280 21.24 -14.03 -11.02
N THR A 281 20.86 -14.31 -9.80
CA THR A 281 21.80 -14.63 -8.72
C THR A 281 22.41 -15.99 -9.03
N ARG A 282 23.55 -15.99 -9.75
CA ARG A 282 24.43 -17.15 -9.82
C ARG A 282 25.12 -17.41 -8.49
#